data_b5a494d3cbdb32f2b9785917fd214417
#
_entry.id   b5a494d3cbdb32f2b9785917fd214417
#
_cell.length_a   1.000
_cell.length_b   1.000
_cell.length_c   1.000
_cell.angle_alpha   90.00
_cell.angle_beta   90.00
_cell.angle_gamma   90.00
#
_symmetry.space_group_name_H-M   'P 1'
#
loop_
_entity.id
_entity.type
_entity.pdbx_description
1 polymer ?
#
loop_
_entity_poly.entity_id
_entity_poly.type
_entity_poly.pdbx_seq_one_letter_code
_entity_poly.pdbx_strand_id
1 'polypeptide(L)'
;VKLKQLQERRLDKYDFVAIVIDGKRFAEDGLVIALGITIEGSKIVLGIEQMATENHRPIAQFLEKLIERGLKFEEGLLFIIDGSKGILKAIEQIFPLCAVIQRCHYHKIENVVGYLPKGMQMIWRAKLRVAYRQAKYEAAVRALEKLAAELHDINPSAEASLNEGMEETLSLHKLGLYAELGKSLSSTNCIESVMSQLGQYTDKVDRWRGGNHIQRWAAAGLLALEPRLQKMRRFR
;
A
#
# COMPACT_ATOMS: atom_id res chain seq x y z
N VAL A 1 19.37 -15.14 -11.94
CA VAL A 1 19.96 -13.85 -12.37
C VAL A 1 19.02 -12.69 -12.01
N LYS A 2 17.77 -12.60 -12.50
CA LYS A 2 16.87 -11.44 -12.28
C LYS A 2 16.46 -11.23 -10.82
N LEU A 3 16.15 -12.29 -10.07
CA LEU A 3 15.86 -12.19 -8.64
C LEU A 3 17.06 -11.60 -7.87
N LYS A 4 18.26 -12.13 -8.12
CA LYS A 4 19.49 -11.62 -7.51
C LYS A 4 19.73 -10.14 -7.86
N GLN A 5 19.54 -9.77 -9.14
CA GLN A 5 19.64 -8.37 -9.59
C GLN A 5 18.70 -7.44 -8.80
N LEU A 6 17.45 -7.87 -8.52
CA LEU A 6 16.49 -7.10 -7.73
C LEU A 6 16.89 -7.05 -6.25
N GLN A 7 17.34 -8.17 -5.67
CA GLN A 7 17.71 -8.30 -4.27
C GLN A 7 18.99 -7.54 -3.90
N GLU A 8 19.94 -7.41 -4.85
CA GLU A 8 21.23 -6.73 -4.64
C GLU A 8 21.25 -5.28 -5.17
N ARG A 9 20.15 -4.80 -5.75
CA ARG A 9 20.04 -3.43 -6.24
C ARG A 9 20.32 -2.43 -5.12
N ARG A 10 21.28 -1.53 -5.31
CA ARG A 10 21.53 -0.42 -4.40
C ARG A 10 20.43 0.62 -4.49
N LEU A 11 20.03 1.16 -3.33
CA LEU A 11 18.93 2.12 -3.18
C LEU A 11 19.40 3.52 -2.84
N ASP A 12 20.65 3.67 -2.40
CA ASP A 12 21.29 4.91 -1.97
C ASP A 12 21.33 6.03 -3.03
N LYS A 13 21.23 5.67 -4.30
CA LYS A 13 21.18 6.62 -5.44
C LYS A 13 19.81 7.26 -5.67
N TYR A 14 18.79 6.86 -4.92
CA TYR A 14 17.44 7.39 -5.04
C TYR A 14 17.04 8.15 -3.78
N ASP A 15 16.27 9.21 -3.96
CA ASP A 15 15.62 9.92 -2.87
C ASP A 15 14.14 9.55 -2.87
N PHE A 16 13.79 8.58 -2.03
CA PHE A 16 12.42 8.12 -1.88
C PHE A 16 11.65 8.98 -0.88
N VAL A 17 10.43 9.35 -1.24
CA VAL A 17 9.50 10.09 -0.36
C VAL A 17 8.33 9.23 0.08
N ALA A 18 8.03 8.17 -0.66
CA ALA A 18 6.99 7.22 -0.29
C ALA A 18 7.34 5.79 -0.71
N ILE A 19 6.82 4.83 0.06
CA ILE A 19 6.89 3.41 -0.24
C ILE A 19 5.47 2.85 -0.20
N VAL A 20 5.05 2.20 -1.28
CA VAL A 20 3.78 1.47 -1.35
C VAL A 20 4.08 0.00 -1.15
N ILE A 21 3.43 -0.62 -0.17
CA ILE A 21 3.59 -2.04 0.14
C ILE A 21 2.23 -2.71 0.05
N ASP A 22 2.17 -3.80 -0.69
CA ASP A 22 0.96 -4.59 -0.84
C ASP A 22 1.28 -6.06 -1.10
N GLY A 23 0.35 -6.95 -0.76
CA GLY A 23 0.46 -8.38 -0.93
C GLY A 23 -0.43 -8.91 -2.05
N LYS A 24 0.05 -9.90 -2.79
CA LYS A 24 -0.75 -10.66 -3.75
C LYS A 24 -0.59 -12.15 -3.48
N ARG A 25 -1.69 -12.87 -3.50
CA ARG A 25 -1.65 -14.34 -3.44
C ARG A 25 -1.32 -14.93 -4.82
N PHE A 26 -0.40 -15.90 -4.81
CA PHE A 26 -0.04 -16.75 -5.93
C PHE A 26 -0.13 -18.21 -5.49
N ALA A 27 -1.15 -18.92 -5.94
CA ALA A 27 -1.47 -20.27 -5.47
C ALA A 27 -1.63 -20.30 -3.93
N GLU A 28 -0.79 -21.07 -3.24
CA GLU A 28 -0.81 -21.19 -1.78
C GLU A 28 0.06 -20.16 -1.07
N ASP A 29 0.95 -19.48 -1.79
CA ASP A 29 1.90 -18.51 -1.25
C ASP A 29 1.45 -17.06 -1.45
N GLY A 30 1.80 -16.20 -0.51
CA GLY A 30 1.71 -14.74 -0.63
C GLY A 30 3.01 -14.15 -1.20
N LEU A 31 2.89 -13.12 -2.00
CA LEU A 31 3.99 -12.31 -2.47
C LEU A 31 3.79 -10.87 -2.03
N VAL A 32 4.65 -10.35 -1.18
CA VAL A 32 4.67 -8.93 -0.81
C VAL A 32 5.63 -8.20 -1.74
N ILE A 33 5.17 -7.07 -2.27
CA ILE A 33 5.93 -6.20 -3.17
C ILE A 33 6.07 -4.84 -2.50
N ALA A 34 7.26 -4.24 -2.57
CA ALA A 34 7.49 -2.85 -2.20
C ALA A 34 7.86 -2.02 -3.43
N LEU A 35 7.14 -0.93 -3.64
CA LEU A 35 7.33 0.04 -4.71
C LEU A 35 7.71 1.39 -4.11
N GLY A 36 8.92 1.89 -4.37
CA GLY A 36 9.37 3.21 -3.97
C GLY A 36 8.93 4.29 -4.95
N ILE A 37 8.57 5.45 -4.41
CA ILE A 37 8.25 6.65 -5.16
C ILE A 37 9.34 7.68 -4.85
N THR A 38 10.07 8.11 -5.86
CA THR A 38 11.12 9.12 -5.68
C THR A 38 10.53 10.53 -5.63
N ILE A 39 11.33 11.49 -5.20
CA ILE A 39 10.95 12.91 -5.17
C ILE A 39 10.54 13.45 -6.56
N GLU A 40 11.05 12.87 -7.65
CA GLU A 40 10.63 13.21 -9.02
C GLU A 40 9.38 12.45 -9.50
N GLY A 41 8.76 11.66 -8.61
CA GLY A 41 7.59 10.85 -8.90
C GLY A 41 7.88 9.57 -9.69
N SER A 42 9.14 9.16 -9.84
CA SER A 42 9.51 7.90 -10.49
C SER A 42 9.16 6.72 -9.59
N LYS A 43 8.73 5.61 -10.20
CA LYS A 43 8.36 4.37 -9.51
C LYS A 43 9.47 3.36 -9.67
N ILE A 44 10.02 2.89 -8.57
CA ILE A 44 11.12 1.92 -8.52
C ILE A 44 10.67 0.70 -7.73
N VAL A 45 10.80 -0.48 -8.29
CA VAL A 45 10.55 -1.73 -7.57
C VAL A 45 11.68 -1.95 -6.57
N LEU A 46 11.38 -1.83 -5.28
CA LEU A 46 12.38 -1.98 -4.22
C LEU A 46 12.71 -3.45 -3.96
N GLY A 47 11.71 -4.30 -3.99
CA GLY A 47 11.90 -5.72 -3.75
C GLY A 47 10.59 -6.49 -3.69
N ILE A 48 10.75 -7.79 -3.53
CA ILE A 48 9.67 -8.76 -3.35
C ILE A 48 10.08 -9.79 -2.30
N GLU A 49 9.12 -10.26 -1.52
CA GLU A 49 9.33 -11.36 -0.57
C GLU A 49 8.16 -12.34 -0.67
N GLN A 50 8.48 -13.64 -0.78
CA GLN A 50 7.48 -14.71 -0.78
C GLN A 50 7.23 -15.16 0.66
N MET A 51 5.97 -15.27 1.06
CA MET A 51 5.56 -15.60 2.42
C MET A 51 4.41 -16.59 2.40
N ALA A 52 4.47 -17.60 3.27
CA ALA A 52 3.35 -18.51 3.48
C ALA A 52 2.18 -17.83 4.24
N THR A 53 2.49 -16.83 5.06
CA THR A 53 1.51 -16.07 5.85
C THR A 53 1.94 -14.61 5.94
N GLU A 54 0.98 -13.68 6.08
CA GLU A 54 1.25 -12.25 6.33
C GLU A 54 1.71 -12.00 7.79
N ASN A 55 2.79 -12.66 8.19
CA ASN A 55 3.40 -12.46 9.48
C ASN A 55 4.32 -11.24 9.44
N HIS A 56 4.33 -10.43 10.51
CA HIS A 56 5.17 -9.23 10.60
C HIS A 56 6.68 -9.52 10.54
N ARG A 57 7.16 -10.66 11.04
CA ARG A 57 8.61 -10.98 11.09
C ARG A 57 9.27 -11.07 9.73
N PRO A 58 8.77 -11.86 8.75
CA PRO A 58 9.32 -11.86 7.39
C PRO A 58 9.26 -10.49 6.72
N ILE A 59 8.20 -9.70 6.99
CA ILE A 59 8.06 -8.34 6.45
C ILE A 59 9.11 -7.42 7.08
N ALA A 60 9.34 -7.49 8.39
CA ALA A 60 10.38 -6.73 9.06
C ALA A 60 11.77 -7.04 8.50
N GLN A 61 12.11 -8.32 8.34
CA GLN A 61 13.37 -8.75 7.69
C GLN A 61 13.48 -8.24 6.24
N PHE A 62 12.38 -8.21 5.51
CA PHE A 62 12.37 -7.65 4.17
C PHE A 62 12.66 -6.14 4.19
N LEU A 63 12.09 -5.38 5.14
CA LEU A 63 12.35 -3.95 5.30
C LEU A 63 13.80 -3.68 5.74
N GLU A 64 14.35 -4.49 6.66
CA GLU A 64 15.77 -4.42 7.06
C GLU A 64 16.70 -4.58 5.86
N LYS A 65 16.45 -5.55 4.97
CA LYS A 65 17.20 -5.71 3.72
C LYS A 65 17.15 -4.49 2.81
N LEU A 66 16.04 -3.71 2.82
CA LEU A 66 15.98 -2.45 2.06
C LEU A 66 16.94 -1.41 2.66
N ILE A 67 17.01 -1.31 3.99
CA ILE A 67 17.95 -0.42 4.69
C ILE A 67 19.39 -0.82 4.40
N GLU A 68 19.74 -2.10 4.50
CA GLU A 68 21.09 -2.63 4.18
C GLU A 68 21.51 -2.30 2.74
N ARG A 69 20.55 -2.17 1.83
CA ARG A 69 20.77 -1.78 0.44
C ARG A 69 20.85 -0.27 0.23
N GLY A 70 20.78 0.52 1.31
CA GLY A 70 20.95 1.97 1.32
C GLY A 70 19.65 2.75 1.13
N LEU A 71 18.50 2.20 1.56
CA LEU A 71 17.26 2.97 1.66
C LEU A 71 17.47 4.09 2.68
N LYS A 72 17.34 5.32 2.23
CA LYS A 72 17.37 6.52 3.10
C LYS A 72 15.98 6.72 3.70
N PHE A 73 15.89 6.95 4.99
CA PHE A 73 14.62 7.09 5.71
C PHE A 73 14.65 8.10 6.86
N GLU A 74 15.83 8.66 7.16
CA GLU A 74 16.08 9.51 8.34
C GLU A 74 15.26 10.81 8.29
N GLU A 75 14.96 11.33 7.09
CA GLU A 75 14.13 12.52 6.90
C GLU A 75 12.62 12.22 6.93
N GLY A 76 12.26 10.96 7.12
CA GLY A 76 10.89 10.47 7.11
C GLY A 76 10.48 9.84 5.79
N LEU A 77 9.61 8.82 5.87
CA LEU A 77 9.02 8.12 4.72
C LEU A 77 7.52 7.96 4.89
N LEU A 78 6.76 8.21 3.83
CA LEU A 78 5.35 7.89 3.76
C LEU A 78 5.18 6.43 3.32
N PHE A 79 4.53 5.61 4.14
CA PHE A 79 4.17 4.24 3.80
C PHE A 79 2.70 4.16 3.46
N ILE A 80 2.38 3.71 2.23
CA ILE A 80 1.00 3.49 1.78
C ILE A 80 0.73 1.97 1.83
N ILE A 81 -0.25 1.56 2.65
CA ILE A 81 -0.59 0.16 2.89
C ILE A 81 -2.10 -0.07 2.81
N ASP A 82 -2.52 -1.32 2.60
CA ASP A 82 -3.92 -1.75 2.54
C ASP A 82 -4.61 -1.82 3.92
N GLY A 83 -3.85 -1.83 4.99
CA GLY A 83 -4.33 -2.00 6.37
C GLY A 83 -4.01 -3.37 6.95
N SER A 84 -3.17 -4.17 6.30
CA SER A 84 -2.59 -5.39 6.88
C SER A 84 -1.88 -5.08 8.19
N LYS A 85 -2.35 -5.70 9.29
CA LYS A 85 -1.75 -5.54 10.62
C LYS A 85 -0.30 -6.04 10.67
N GLY A 86 0.03 -7.04 9.85
CA GLY A 86 1.38 -7.56 9.75
C GLY A 86 2.35 -6.56 9.12
N ILE A 87 1.92 -5.88 8.04
CA ILE A 87 2.71 -4.83 7.37
C ILE A 87 2.87 -3.63 8.30
N LEU A 88 1.76 -3.15 8.90
CA LEU A 88 1.78 -2.03 9.84
C LEU A 88 2.78 -2.29 10.99
N LYS A 89 2.65 -3.41 11.67
CA LYS A 89 3.54 -3.76 12.79
C LYS A 89 5.01 -3.86 12.38
N ALA A 90 5.31 -4.36 11.19
CA ALA A 90 6.67 -4.43 10.69
C ALA A 90 7.24 -3.03 10.41
N ILE A 91 6.46 -2.12 9.82
CA ILE A 91 6.88 -0.74 9.57
C ILE A 91 7.14 -0.01 10.89
N GLU A 92 6.23 -0.10 11.86
CA GLU A 92 6.40 0.51 13.19
C GLU A 92 7.63 -0.01 13.93
N GLN A 93 7.94 -1.30 13.78
CA GLN A 93 9.13 -1.91 14.38
C GLN A 93 10.43 -1.39 13.75
N ILE A 94 10.48 -1.26 12.43
CA ILE A 94 11.71 -0.94 11.70
C ILE A 94 11.94 0.58 11.58
N PHE A 95 10.86 1.38 11.52
CA PHE A 95 10.91 2.83 11.33
C PHE A 95 10.11 3.59 12.41
N PRO A 96 10.39 3.38 13.71
CA PRO A 96 9.50 3.83 14.79
C PRO A 96 9.30 5.36 14.86
N LEU A 97 10.22 6.15 14.36
CA LEU A 97 10.18 7.62 14.41
C LEU A 97 10.11 8.28 13.04
N CYS A 98 10.32 7.52 11.97
CA CYS A 98 10.47 8.06 10.62
C CYS A 98 9.33 7.64 9.68
N ALA A 99 8.45 6.74 10.11
CA ALA A 99 7.34 6.30 9.28
C ALA A 99 6.09 7.16 9.49
N VAL A 100 5.53 7.65 8.39
CA VAL A 100 4.16 8.16 8.34
C VAL A 100 3.32 7.13 7.61
N ILE A 101 2.26 6.62 8.23
CA ILE A 101 1.41 5.59 7.64
C ILE A 101 0.21 6.25 6.97
N GLN A 102 -0.02 5.95 5.70
CA GLN A 102 -1.26 6.24 4.99
C GLN A 102 -1.96 4.92 4.66
N ARG A 103 -3.09 4.66 5.28
CA ARG A 103 -3.92 3.50 4.89
C ARG A 103 -4.72 3.80 3.64
N CYS A 104 -4.85 2.80 2.79
CA CYS A 104 -5.56 2.88 1.51
C CYS A 104 -7.04 3.19 1.73
N HIS A 105 -7.52 4.33 1.21
CA HIS A 105 -8.94 4.71 1.26
C HIS A 105 -9.84 3.68 0.58
N TYR A 106 -9.41 3.11 -0.54
CA TYR A 106 -10.23 2.12 -1.26
C TYR A 106 -10.48 0.89 -0.39
N HIS A 107 -9.43 0.28 0.16
CA HIS A 107 -9.56 -0.89 1.02
C HIS A 107 -10.33 -0.58 2.30
N LYS A 108 -10.13 0.60 2.92
CA LYS A 108 -10.89 1.01 4.09
C LYS A 108 -12.40 1.12 3.76
N ILE A 109 -12.76 1.74 2.65
CA ILE A 109 -14.15 1.85 2.21
C ILE A 109 -14.75 0.45 1.97
N GLU A 110 -14.05 -0.44 1.26
CA GLU A 110 -14.55 -1.79 0.98
C GLU A 110 -14.72 -2.60 2.28
N ASN A 111 -13.80 -2.46 3.23
CA ASN A 111 -13.92 -3.11 4.54
C ASN A 111 -15.17 -2.63 5.30
N VAL A 112 -15.43 -1.32 5.34
CA VAL A 112 -16.62 -0.75 6.00
C VAL A 112 -17.90 -1.25 5.33
N VAL A 113 -18.00 -1.12 4.01
CA VAL A 113 -19.23 -1.49 3.30
C VAL A 113 -19.46 -3.00 3.25
N GLY A 114 -18.43 -3.81 3.46
CA GLY A 114 -18.53 -5.25 3.57
C GLY A 114 -19.45 -5.72 4.70
N TYR A 115 -19.59 -4.91 5.77
CA TYR A 115 -20.52 -5.17 6.87
C TYR A 115 -21.97 -4.76 6.58
N LEU A 116 -22.23 -4.07 5.45
CA LEU A 116 -23.55 -3.54 5.12
C LEU A 116 -24.29 -4.44 4.11
N PRO A 117 -25.64 -4.46 4.16
CA PRO A 117 -26.46 -5.12 3.16
C PRO A 117 -26.12 -4.64 1.75
N LYS A 118 -26.15 -5.54 0.76
CA LYS A 118 -25.80 -5.26 -0.64
C LYS A 118 -26.48 -4.00 -1.21
N GLY A 119 -27.77 -3.81 -0.90
CA GLY A 119 -28.55 -2.65 -1.35
C GLY A 119 -28.05 -1.29 -0.82
N MET A 120 -27.34 -1.30 0.29
CA MET A 120 -26.81 -0.06 0.91
C MET A 120 -25.35 0.24 0.48
N GLN A 121 -24.61 -0.76 0.02
CA GLN A 121 -23.17 -0.64 -0.20
C GLN A 121 -22.81 0.46 -1.21
N MET A 122 -23.57 0.61 -2.30
CA MET A 122 -23.28 1.62 -3.33
C MET A 122 -23.40 3.04 -2.77
N ILE A 123 -24.45 3.31 -2.00
CA ILE A 123 -24.69 4.62 -1.38
C ILE A 123 -23.59 4.93 -0.36
N TRP A 124 -23.22 3.95 0.46
CA TRP A 124 -22.18 4.12 1.48
C TRP A 124 -20.78 4.29 0.90
N ARG A 125 -20.45 3.58 -0.20
CA ARG A 125 -19.22 3.87 -0.94
C ARG A 125 -19.16 5.32 -1.41
N ALA A 126 -20.27 5.85 -1.92
CA ALA A 126 -20.34 7.24 -2.36
C ALA A 126 -20.17 8.22 -1.20
N LYS A 127 -20.88 8.02 -0.07
CA LYS A 127 -20.77 8.87 1.13
C LYS A 127 -19.32 8.89 1.66
N LEU A 128 -18.70 7.73 1.85
CA LEU A 128 -17.32 7.61 2.35
C LEU A 128 -16.31 8.26 1.40
N ARG A 129 -16.47 8.06 0.08
CA ARG A 129 -15.60 8.74 -0.92
C ARG A 129 -15.72 10.27 -0.84
N VAL A 130 -16.90 10.81 -0.62
CA VAL A 130 -17.11 12.26 -0.46
C VAL A 130 -16.44 12.76 0.82
N ALA A 131 -16.54 12.02 1.91
CA ALA A 131 -15.89 12.35 3.18
C ALA A 131 -14.34 12.38 3.03
N TYR A 132 -13.76 11.35 2.43
CA TYR A 132 -12.31 11.29 2.17
C TYR A 132 -11.82 12.32 1.15
N ARG A 133 -12.68 12.87 0.28
CA ARG A 133 -12.31 13.89 -0.71
C ARG A 133 -12.29 15.33 -0.16
N GLN A 134 -12.63 15.53 1.10
CA GLN A 134 -12.46 16.84 1.72
C GLN A 134 -10.98 17.25 1.66
N ALA A 135 -10.68 18.47 1.25
CA ALA A 135 -9.30 18.92 1.09
C ALA A 135 -8.59 19.16 2.44
N LYS A 136 -9.35 19.62 3.46
CA LYS A 136 -8.83 19.96 4.79
C LYS A 136 -9.03 18.81 5.76
N TYR A 137 -8.04 18.60 6.62
CA TYR A 137 -8.03 17.55 7.64
C TYR A 137 -9.28 17.59 8.52
N GLU A 138 -9.58 18.75 9.12
CA GLU A 138 -10.70 18.89 10.04
C GLU A 138 -12.06 18.69 9.35
N ALA A 139 -12.15 19.00 8.07
CA ALA A 139 -13.37 18.76 7.30
C ALA A 139 -13.55 17.26 7.00
N ALA A 140 -12.45 16.55 6.69
CA ALA A 140 -12.47 15.10 6.49
C ALA A 140 -12.83 14.37 7.80
N VAL A 141 -12.20 14.75 8.92
CA VAL A 141 -12.50 14.19 10.25
C VAL A 141 -13.99 14.34 10.57
N ARG A 142 -14.52 15.57 10.56
CA ARG A 142 -15.95 15.83 10.86
C ARG A 142 -16.88 15.03 9.93
N ALA A 143 -16.54 14.92 8.65
CA ALA A 143 -17.36 14.17 7.71
C ALA A 143 -17.36 12.66 8.03
N LEU A 144 -16.21 12.11 8.39
CA LEU A 144 -16.10 10.68 8.76
C LEU A 144 -16.75 10.39 10.11
N GLU A 145 -16.58 11.25 11.11
CA GLU A 145 -17.25 11.13 12.43
C GLU A 145 -18.77 11.14 12.29
N LYS A 146 -19.30 12.02 11.44
CA LYS A 146 -20.75 12.04 11.13
C LYS A 146 -21.19 10.71 10.52
N LEU A 147 -20.42 10.15 9.56
CA LEU A 147 -20.73 8.87 8.96
C LEU A 147 -20.58 7.71 9.94
N ALA A 148 -19.61 7.78 10.86
CA ALA A 148 -19.48 6.79 11.94
C ALA A 148 -20.73 6.76 12.83
N ALA A 149 -21.25 7.93 13.23
CA ALA A 149 -22.49 8.02 13.99
C ALA A 149 -23.70 7.45 13.21
N GLU A 150 -23.83 7.75 11.91
CA GLU A 150 -24.88 7.15 11.07
C GLU A 150 -24.72 5.60 10.96
N LEU A 151 -23.48 5.10 10.91
CA LEU A 151 -23.19 3.66 10.85
C LEU A 151 -23.50 2.95 12.16
N HIS A 152 -23.33 3.61 13.30
CA HIS A 152 -23.65 3.05 14.62
C HIS A 152 -25.08 2.50 14.67
N ASP A 153 -26.04 3.28 14.17
CA ASP A 153 -27.47 2.91 14.15
C ASP A 153 -27.80 1.79 13.15
N ILE A 154 -26.94 1.58 12.14
CA ILE A 154 -27.17 0.59 11.08
C ILE A 154 -26.44 -0.72 11.39
N ASN A 155 -25.13 -0.63 11.67
CA ASN A 155 -24.26 -1.77 11.96
C ASN A 155 -23.02 -1.34 12.76
N PRO A 156 -22.95 -1.64 14.06
CA PRO A 156 -21.80 -1.28 14.91
C PRO A 156 -20.45 -1.84 14.42
N SER A 157 -20.45 -2.96 13.70
CA SER A 157 -19.22 -3.50 13.12
C SER A 157 -18.71 -2.66 11.93
N ALA A 158 -19.63 -2.07 11.17
CA ALA A 158 -19.25 -1.12 10.11
C ALA A 158 -18.66 0.17 10.69
N GLU A 159 -19.28 0.69 11.77
CA GLU A 159 -18.72 1.82 12.53
C GLU A 159 -17.33 1.49 13.08
N ALA A 160 -17.20 0.37 13.79
CA ALA A 160 -15.90 -0.07 14.34
C ALA A 160 -14.84 -0.21 13.24
N SER A 161 -15.22 -0.75 12.08
CA SER A 161 -14.33 -0.84 10.91
C SER A 161 -13.93 0.54 10.37
N LEU A 162 -14.80 1.55 10.41
CA LEU A 162 -14.47 2.92 10.00
C LEU A 162 -13.51 3.57 11.00
N ASN A 163 -13.77 3.42 12.30
CA ASN A 163 -12.98 4.04 13.35
C ASN A 163 -11.59 3.39 13.50
N GLU A 164 -11.46 2.11 13.20
CA GLU A 164 -10.17 1.38 13.25
C GLU A 164 -9.17 1.99 12.27
N GLY A 165 -8.10 2.62 12.77
CA GLY A 165 -7.06 3.25 11.96
C GLY A 165 -7.56 4.44 11.14
N MET A 166 -8.57 5.18 11.59
CA MET A 166 -9.07 6.39 10.92
C MET A 166 -7.97 7.43 10.78
N GLU A 167 -7.18 7.67 11.81
CA GLU A 167 -6.05 8.61 11.82
C GLU A 167 -5.08 8.32 10.67
N GLU A 168 -4.70 7.05 10.49
CA GLU A 168 -3.76 6.62 9.44
C GLU A 168 -4.36 6.78 8.03
N THR A 169 -5.69 6.76 7.88
CA THR A 169 -6.33 7.06 6.59
C THR A 169 -6.26 8.55 6.23
N LEU A 170 -6.02 9.41 7.21
CA LEU A 170 -6.00 10.87 7.06
C LEU A 170 -4.59 11.48 7.11
N SER A 171 -3.54 10.68 7.06
CA SER A 171 -2.15 11.17 7.17
C SER A 171 -1.80 12.19 6.10
N LEU A 172 -2.18 11.97 4.84
CA LEU A 172 -1.98 12.97 3.78
C LEU A 172 -2.73 14.28 4.04
N HIS A 173 -3.92 14.23 4.64
CA HIS A 173 -4.66 15.42 5.02
C HIS A 173 -3.94 16.16 6.16
N LYS A 174 -3.47 15.43 7.17
CA LYS A 174 -2.74 15.97 8.32
C LYS A 174 -1.42 16.65 7.89
N LEU A 175 -0.77 16.12 6.87
CA LEU A 175 0.40 16.73 6.24
C LEU A 175 0.08 17.93 5.34
N GLY A 176 -1.20 18.23 5.09
CA GLY A 176 -1.61 19.28 4.15
C GLY A 176 -1.39 18.94 2.67
N LEU A 177 -1.04 17.69 2.35
CA LEU A 177 -0.67 17.25 1.00
C LEU A 177 -1.82 16.58 0.23
N TYR A 178 -2.99 16.42 0.85
CA TYR A 178 -4.06 15.66 0.22
C TYR A 178 -4.61 16.30 -1.05
N ALA A 179 -4.72 17.63 -1.10
CA ALA A 179 -5.24 18.34 -2.27
C ALA A 179 -4.40 18.08 -3.53
N GLU A 180 -3.09 17.93 -3.37
CA GLU A 180 -2.14 17.73 -4.46
C GLU A 180 -1.86 16.25 -4.75
N LEU A 181 -1.58 15.48 -3.72
CA LEU A 181 -1.10 14.09 -3.81
C LEU A 181 -2.15 13.03 -3.48
N GLY A 182 -3.30 13.40 -2.90
CA GLY A 182 -4.32 12.47 -2.46
C GLY A 182 -4.80 11.54 -3.56
N LYS A 183 -4.96 12.03 -4.79
CA LYS A 183 -5.34 11.18 -5.93
C LYS A 183 -4.33 10.08 -6.23
N SER A 184 -3.06 10.30 -5.92
CA SER A 184 -1.96 9.40 -6.27
C SER A 184 -1.47 8.55 -5.10
N LEU A 185 -1.55 9.06 -3.85
CA LEU A 185 -0.93 8.44 -2.68
C LEU A 185 -1.93 8.04 -1.58
N SER A 186 -3.24 8.29 -1.72
CA SER A 186 -4.23 7.82 -0.75
C SER A 186 -4.71 6.39 -0.98
N SER A 187 -4.11 5.68 -1.93
CA SER A 187 -4.46 4.28 -2.23
C SER A 187 -3.27 3.49 -2.76
N THR A 188 -3.40 2.17 -2.67
CA THR A 188 -2.45 1.20 -3.22
C THR A 188 -2.61 0.97 -4.72
N ASN A 189 -3.47 1.71 -5.42
CA ASN A 189 -3.78 1.52 -6.85
C ASN A 189 -2.54 1.47 -7.76
N CYS A 190 -1.48 2.22 -7.42
CA CYS A 190 -0.27 2.22 -8.24
C CYS A 190 0.46 0.87 -8.19
N ILE A 191 0.51 0.20 -7.04
CA ILE A 191 1.11 -1.14 -6.92
C ILE A 191 0.15 -2.22 -7.40
N GLU A 192 -1.15 -2.07 -7.21
CA GLU A 192 -2.17 -2.97 -7.76
C GLU A 192 -2.11 -3.00 -9.30
N SER A 193 -1.90 -1.84 -9.93
CA SER A 193 -1.68 -1.75 -11.38
C SER A 193 -0.41 -2.51 -11.81
N VAL A 194 0.67 -2.42 -11.04
CA VAL A 194 1.90 -3.19 -11.28
C VAL A 194 1.64 -4.69 -11.13
N MET A 195 0.91 -5.10 -10.09
CA MET A 195 0.54 -6.50 -9.85
C MET A 195 -0.37 -7.05 -10.95
N SER A 196 -1.32 -6.24 -11.45
CA SER A 196 -2.17 -6.62 -12.58
C SER A 196 -1.36 -6.85 -13.86
N GLN A 197 -0.41 -5.95 -14.16
CA GLN A 197 0.50 -6.13 -15.29
C GLN A 197 1.43 -7.33 -15.10
N LEU A 198 1.90 -7.59 -13.87
CA LEU A 198 2.68 -8.77 -13.54
C LEU A 198 1.90 -10.06 -13.82
N GLY A 199 0.57 -10.05 -13.63
CA GLY A 199 -0.31 -11.15 -13.97
C GLY A 199 -0.14 -11.61 -15.42
N GLN A 200 0.07 -10.70 -16.37
CA GLN A 200 0.31 -11.06 -17.78
C GLN A 200 1.53 -11.97 -17.98
N TYR A 201 2.51 -11.91 -17.07
CA TYR A 201 3.68 -12.78 -17.07
C TYR A 201 3.50 -14.06 -16.26
N THR A 202 2.61 -14.05 -15.27
CA THR A 202 2.48 -15.13 -14.28
C THR A 202 1.23 -15.99 -14.47
N ASP A 203 0.15 -15.44 -15.03
CA ASP A 203 -1.15 -16.13 -15.14
C ASP A 203 -1.15 -17.26 -16.16
N LYS A 204 -0.14 -17.34 -17.03
CA LYS A 204 0.09 -18.44 -17.98
C LYS A 204 0.91 -19.60 -17.40
N VAL A 205 1.29 -19.51 -16.13
CA VAL A 205 2.06 -20.58 -15.47
C VAL A 205 1.08 -21.57 -14.86
N ASP A 206 0.89 -22.70 -15.51
CA ASP A 206 -0.06 -23.72 -15.09
C ASP A 206 0.35 -24.44 -13.78
N ARG A 207 1.66 -24.48 -13.49
CA ARG A 207 2.16 -25.13 -12.28
C ARG A 207 3.34 -24.42 -11.68
N TRP A 208 3.19 -23.97 -10.44
CA TRP A 208 4.27 -23.46 -9.64
C TRP A 208 5.04 -24.61 -8.99
N ARG A 209 6.35 -24.63 -9.23
CA ARG A 209 7.26 -25.56 -8.53
C ARG A 209 7.67 -24.92 -7.21
N GLY A 210 7.90 -25.72 -6.17
CA GLY A 210 8.32 -25.23 -4.85
C GLY A 210 9.59 -24.37 -4.84
N GLY A 211 9.93 -23.85 -3.67
CA GLY A 211 11.07 -22.94 -3.47
C GLY A 211 10.78 -21.53 -3.97
N ASN A 212 11.78 -20.85 -4.51
CA ASN A 212 11.66 -19.44 -4.93
C ASN A 212 11.17 -19.25 -6.39
N HIS A 213 10.42 -20.22 -6.94
CA HIS A 213 9.99 -20.19 -8.34
C HIS A 213 9.10 -18.96 -8.62
N ILE A 214 8.11 -18.71 -7.73
CA ILE A 214 7.22 -17.55 -7.81
C ILE A 214 8.03 -16.25 -7.75
N GLN A 215 8.94 -16.11 -6.78
CA GLN A 215 9.82 -14.93 -6.67
C GLN A 215 10.66 -14.68 -7.92
N ARG A 216 11.21 -15.74 -8.52
CA ARG A 216 12.06 -15.62 -9.72
C ARG A 216 11.28 -15.13 -10.93
N TRP A 217 10.06 -15.63 -11.12
CA TRP A 217 9.17 -15.17 -12.19
C TRP A 217 8.69 -13.76 -11.95
N ALA A 218 8.23 -13.45 -10.73
CA ALA A 218 7.80 -12.12 -10.34
C ALA A 218 8.93 -11.09 -10.49
N ALA A 219 10.14 -11.40 -10.05
CA ALA A 219 11.30 -10.51 -10.22
C ALA A 219 11.62 -10.24 -11.70
N ALA A 220 11.53 -11.27 -12.54
CA ALA A 220 11.77 -11.09 -13.98
C ALA A 220 10.69 -10.20 -14.62
N GLY A 221 9.41 -10.43 -14.30
CA GLY A 221 8.30 -9.62 -14.78
C GLY A 221 8.38 -8.17 -14.28
N LEU A 222 8.63 -7.97 -12.99
CA LEU A 222 8.74 -6.61 -12.42
C LEU A 222 9.90 -5.81 -13.02
N LEU A 223 11.07 -6.42 -13.21
CA LEU A 223 12.20 -5.75 -13.87
C LEU A 223 11.95 -5.44 -15.35
N ALA A 224 11.11 -6.23 -16.02
CA ALA A 224 10.69 -5.94 -17.40
C ALA A 224 9.63 -4.82 -17.48
N LEU A 225 8.79 -4.70 -16.45
CA LEU A 225 7.74 -3.68 -16.34
C LEU A 225 8.28 -2.32 -15.90
N GLU A 226 9.25 -2.30 -14.98
CA GLU A 226 9.75 -1.09 -14.34
C GLU A 226 10.09 0.06 -15.31
N PRO A 227 10.80 -0.16 -16.45
CA PRO A 227 11.09 0.92 -17.39
C PRO A 227 9.87 1.55 -18.06
N ARG A 228 8.70 0.85 -17.99
CA ARG A 228 7.43 1.29 -18.59
C ARG A 228 6.51 1.95 -17.57
N LEU A 229 6.87 1.96 -16.28
CA LEU A 229 6.06 2.56 -15.24
C LEU A 229 6.04 4.08 -15.43
N GLN A 230 4.85 4.61 -15.63
CA GLN A 230 4.67 6.06 -15.76
C GLN A 230 4.92 6.74 -14.42
N LYS A 231 5.56 7.90 -14.45
CA LYS A 231 5.74 8.75 -13.27
C LYS A 231 4.40 9.12 -12.65
N MET A 232 4.42 9.37 -11.35
CA MET A 232 3.26 9.89 -10.63
C MET A 232 2.89 11.27 -11.19
N ARG A 233 1.61 11.48 -11.45
CA ARG A 233 1.13 12.77 -11.92
C ARG A 233 1.09 13.78 -10.78
N ARG A 234 1.39 15.05 -11.06
CA ARG A 234 1.37 16.18 -10.11
C ARG A 234 2.44 16.11 -9.00
N PHE A 235 3.49 15.36 -9.20
CA PHE A 235 4.70 15.42 -8.39
C PHE A 235 5.57 16.57 -8.93
N ARG A 236 5.34 17.79 -8.42
CA ARG A 236 6.18 18.97 -8.69
C ARG A 236 6.42 19.72 -7.41
#